data_ab6c7c7996519ac77f493c2d5ef5f443
#
_entry.id   ab6c7c7996519ac77f493c2d5ef5f443
#
_cell.length_a   1.000
_cell.length_b   1.000
_cell.length_c   1.000
_cell.angle_alpha   90.00
_cell.angle_beta   90.00
_cell.angle_gamma   90.00
#
_symmetry.space_group_name_H-M   'P 1'
#
loop_
_entity.id
_entity.type
_entity.pdbx_description
1 polymer ?
#
loop_
_entity_poly.entity_id
_entity_poly.type
_entity_poly.pdbx_seq_one_letter_code
_entity_poly.pdbx_strand_id
1 'polypeptide(L)'
;MPYTPAESFPALLDAMKVAAAALREADIPYLLGGELAAWARGGPPTEHDVDFFVREEDAERALQVLVDAGMKAERPTEGWLLKAWYGETMIDLIFSPAGGPIGDEHFARSEQLEVVSQLLPVASLDDVLATKLLSLTEQEPNFASVLELARSLREQIDWAAVRKRTESSPFARAFFTLVEELGIVEGPQK
;
A
#
# COMPACT_ATOMS: atom_id res chain seq x y z
N MET A 1 24.60 10.57 8.79
CA MET A 1 25.03 10.00 7.51
C MET A 1 23.95 10.30 6.50
N PRO A 2 24.25 10.81 5.31
CA PRO A 2 23.19 10.93 4.28
C PRO A 2 22.75 9.52 3.89
N TYR A 3 21.47 9.33 3.92
CA TYR A 3 20.77 8.13 3.51
C TYR A 3 21.10 7.79 2.04
N THR A 4 21.53 6.55 1.77
CA THR A 4 21.84 6.10 0.41
C THR A 4 20.72 5.19 -0.09
N PRO A 5 19.88 5.63 -1.03
CA PRO A 5 18.70 4.91 -1.50
C PRO A 5 18.94 3.45 -1.93
N ALA A 6 20.11 3.17 -2.49
CA ALA A 6 20.46 1.85 -3.00
C ALA A 6 20.64 0.76 -1.93
N GLU A 7 20.81 1.12 -0.66
CA GLU A 7 20.99 0.16 0.45
C GLU A 7 19.67 -0.19 1.15
N SER A 8 18.66 0.64 1.01
CA SER A 8 17.37 0.47 1.68
C SER A 8 16.42 -0.48 0.96
N PHE A 9 16.37 -0.45 -0.37
CA PHE A 9 15.43 -1.29 -1.12
C PHE A 9 15.66 -2.81 -0.94
N PRO A 10 16.90 -3.34 -0.98
CA PRO A 10 17.17 -4.75 -0.62
C PRO A 10 16.74 -5.10 0.81
N ALA A 11 16.96 -4.20 1.79
CA ALA A 11 16.54 -4.41 3.18
C ALA A 11 15.02 -4.43 3.30
N LEU A 12 14.32 -3.55 2.55
CA LEU A 12 12.87 -3.52 2.47
C LEU A 12 12.30 -4.84 1.92
N LEU A 13 12.88 -5.35 0.83
CA LEU A 13 12.47 -6.63 0.24
C LEU A 13 12.73 -7.80 1.19
N ASP A 14 13.80 -7.75 1.97
CA ASP A 14 14.11 -8.78 2.95
C ASP A 14 13.11 -8.77 4.12
N ALA A 15 12.81 -7.59 4.66
CA ALA A 15 11.77 -7.40 5.68
C ALA A 15 10.40 -7.89 5.19
N MET A 16 10.01 -7.53 3.97
CA MET A 16 8.78 -8.01 3.33
C MET A 16 8.71 -9.54 3.28
N LYS A 17 9.80 -10.20 2.84
CA LYS A 17 9.85 -11.67 2.73
C LYS A 17 9.69 -12.35 4.08
N VAL A 18 10.39 -11.87 5.10
CA VAL A 18 10.34 -12.44 6.46
C VAL A 18 8.95 -12.26 7.04
N ALA A 19 8.37 -11.07 6.92
CA ALA A 19 7.02 -10.79 7.41
C ALA A 19 5.95 -11.61 6.69
N ALA A 20 5.98 -11.64 5.36
CA ALA A 20 5.04 -12.42 4.55
C ALA A 20 5.12 -13.94 4.86
N ALA A 21 6.32 -14.47 5.08
CA ALA A 21 6.50 -15.86 5.47
C ALA A 21 5.88 -16.15 6.85
N ALA A 22 6.14 -15.29 7.83
CA ALA A 22 5.61 -15.43 9.18
C ALA A 22 4.07 -15.39 9.20
N LEU A 23 3.47 -14.41 8.50
CA LEU A 23 2.01 -14.28 8.41
C LEU A 23 1.38 -15.51 7.73
N ARG A 24 1.98 -16.00 6.64
CA ARG A 24 1.51 -17.20 5.93
C ARG A 24 1.61 -18.46 6.78
N GLU A 25 2.71 -18.67 7.50
CA GLU A 25 2.92 -19.84 8.38
C GLU A 25 1.94 -19.86 9.55
N ALA A 26 1.45 -18.68 9.97
CA ALA A 26 0.46 -18.53 11.02
C ALA A 26 -0.99 -18.52 10.51
N ASP A 27 -1.23 -18.80 9.22
CA ASP A 27 -2.54 -18.73 8.57
C ASP A 27 -3.27 -17.39 8.82
N ILE A 28 -2.55 -16.28 8.73
CA ILE A 28 -3.12 -14.94 8.80
C ILE A 28 -3.34 -14.43 7.39
N PRO A 29 -4.58 -14.10 6.99
CA PRO A 29 -4.85 -13.48 5.70
C PRO A 29 -4.25 -12.06 5.64
N TYR A 30 -3.48 -11.79 4.60
CA TYR A 30 -2.90 -10.47 4.34
C TYR A 30 -2.84 -10.18 2.84
N LEU A 31 -2.66 -8.91 2.47
CA LEU A 31 -2.33 -8.49 1.12
C LEU A 31 -1.11 -7.57 1.18
N LEU A 32 -0.15 -7.78 0.28
CA LEU A 32 0.90 -6.79 0.07
C LEU A 32 0.24 -5.52 -0.50
N GLY A 33 0.40 -4.41 0.19
CA GLY A 33 -0.20 -3.12 -0.12
C GLY A 33 0.82 -2.08 -0.58
N GLY A 34 0.42 -0.83 -0.53
CA GLY A 34 1.26 0.34 -0.69
C GLY A 34 2.10 0.38 -1.97
N GLU A 35 3.27 0.98 -1.84
CA GLU A 35 4.17 1.16 -2.98
C GLU A 35 4.82 -0.14 -3.46
N LEU A 36 5.02 -1.12 -2.56
CA LEU A 36 5.51 -2.44 -2.96
C LEU A 36 4.50 -3.21 -3.81
N ALA A 37 3.20 -3.05 -3.56
CA ALA A 37 2.16 -3.62 -4.43
C ALA A 37 2.20 -3.00 -5.84
N ALA A 38 2.47 -1.69 -5.93
CA ALA A 38 2.66 -1.01 -7.21
C ALA A 38 3.94 -1.47 -7.91
N TRP A 39 5.05 -1.59 -7.17
CA TRP A 39 6.32 -2.10 -7.71
C TRP A 39 6.21 -3.53 -8.23
N ALA A 40 5.49 -4.41 -7.52
CA ALA A 40 5.23 -5.78 -7.96
C ALA A 40 4.50 -5.85 -9.32
N ARG A 41 3.86 -4.76 -9.74
CA ARG A 41 3.15 -4.62 -11.03
C ARG A 41 3.94 -3.81 -12.06
N GLY A 42 5.21 -3.51 -11.80
CA GLY A 42 6.08 -2.76 -12.69
C GLY A 42 6.16 -1.26 -12.41
N GLY A 43 5.65 -0.82 -11.27
CA GLY A 43 5.82 0.55 -10.77
C GLY A 43 7.25 0.85 -10.31
N PRO A 44 7.54 2.09 -9.94
CA PRO A 44 8.86 2.48 -9.46
C PRO A 44 9.21 1.78 -8.13
N PRO A 45 10.51 1.62 -7.83
CA PRO A 45 10.93 1.14 -6.51
C PRO A 45 10.56 2.16 -5.42
N THR A 46 10.27 1.64 -4.22
CA THR A 46 10.00 2.46 -3.05
C THR A 46 11.17 2.45 -2.07
N GLU A 47 11.26 3.46 -1.23
CA GLU A 47 12.33 3.62 -0.23
C GLU A 47 11.77 3.73 1.20
N HIS A 48 10.44 3.59 1.37
CA HIS A 48 9.78 3.98 2.62
C HIS A 48 9.54 2.80 3.57
N ASP A 49 8.49 2.04 3.33
CA ASP A 49 7.97 1.03 4.26
C ASP A 49 7.39 -0.18 3.51
N VAL A 50 7.04 -1.20 4.29
CA VAL A 50 6.32 -2.37 3.79
C VAL A 50 4.90 -2.30 4.32
N ASP A 51 3.93 -2.15 3.43
CA ASP A 51 2.52 -2.16 3.80
C ASP A 51 1.89 -3.53 3.64
N PHE A 52 1.25 -4.04 4.69
CA PHE A 52 0.35 -5.18 4.61
C PHE A 52 -1.07 -4.76 5.00
N PHE A 53 -2.02 -5.05 4.14
CA PHE A 53 -3.44 -4.93 4.47
C PHE A 53 -3.89 -6.20 5.18
N VAL A 54 -4.49 -6.05 6.35
CA VAL A 54 -5.03 -7.13 7.17
C VAL A 54 -6.44 -6.76 7.62
N ARG A 55 -7.26 -7.75 8.02
CA ARG A 55 -8.54 -7.44 8.67
C ARG A 55 -8.30 -6.92 10.07
N GLU A 56 -9.21 -6.08 10.58
CA GLU A 56 -9.11 -5.51 11.92
C GLU A 56 -9.05 -6.60 13.00
N GLU A 57 -9.86 -7.65 12.86
CA GLU A 57 -9.86 -8.79 13.78
C GLU A 57 -8.56 -9.58 13.81
N ASP A 58 -7.77 -9.52 12.74
CA ASP A 58 -6.48 -10.23 12.65
C ASP A 58 -5.27 -9.34 13.01
N ALA A 59 -5.44 -8.03 13.14
CA ALA A 59 -4.32 -7.08 13.23
C ALA A 59 -3.40 -7.33 14.44
N GLU A 60 -3.95 -7.52 15.65
CA GLU A 60 -3.16 -7.79 16.85
C GLU A 60 -2.47 -9.17 16.78
N ARG A 61 -3.15 -10.18 16.22
CA ARG A 61 -2.57 -11.49 16.01
C ARG A 61 -1.43 -11.43 14.98
N ALA A 62 -1.61 -10.66 13.92
CA ALA A 62 -0.58 -10.41 12.92
C ALA A 62 0.65 -9.75 13.54
N LEU A 63 0.45 -8.70 14.35
CA LEU A 63 1.55 -8.04 15.06
C LEU A 63 2.30 -9.01 15.97
N GLN A 64 1.59 -9.85 16.74
CA GLN A 64 2.23 -10.83 17.62
C GLN A 64 3.06 -11.85 16.83
N VAL A 65 2.57 -12.32 15.70
CA VAL A 65 3.30 -13.23 14.80
C VAL A 65 4.60 -12.61 14.29
N LEU A 66 4.56 -11.32 13.92
CA LEU A 66 5.78 -10.59 13.50
C LEU A 66 6.77 -10.43 14.68
N VAL A 67 6.27 -10.22 15.90
CA VAL A 67 7.12 -10.19 17.10
C VAL A 67 7.78 -11.54 17.36
N ASP A 68 7.03 -12.63 17.25
CA ASP A 68 7.55 -14.00 17.42
C ASP A 68 8.60 -14.35 16.34
N ALA A 69 8.50 -13.72 15.17
CA ALA A 69 9.51 -13.76 14.10
C ALA A 69 10.72 -12.83 14.32
N GLY A 70 10.82 -12.19 15.49
CA GLY A 70 11.96 -11.35 15.89
C GLY A 70 11.85 -9.86 15.58
N MET A 71 10.67 -9.36 15.22
CA MET A 71 10.41 -7.95 14.96
C MET A 71 10.04 -7.20 16.24
N LYS A 72 10.24 -5.89 16.25
CA LYS A 72 9.85 -5.03 17.37
C LYS A 72 8.49 -4.40 17.09
N ALA A 73 7.53 -4.60 17.98
CA ALA A 73 6.19 -4.02 17.85
C ALA A 73 6.14 -2.55 18.23
N GLU A 74 5.28 -1.79 17.53
CA GLU A 74 4.86 -0.44 17.87
C GLU A 74 3.34 -0.31 17.68
N ARG A 75 2.66 0.35 18.62
CA ARG A 75 1.23 0.64 18.58
C ARG A 75 1.05 2.15 18.52
N PRO A 76 0.92 2.72 17.32
CA PRO A 76 0.69 4.14 17.16
C PRO A 76 -0.69 4.56 17.68
N THR A 77 -0.85 5.84 17.96
CA THR A 77 -2.09 6.40 18.52
C THR A 77 -3.21 6.58 17.48
N GLU A 78 -2.89 6.48 16.22
CA GLU A 78 -3.78 6.71 15.07
C GLU A 78 -4.94 5.71 14.99
N GLY A 79 -4.76 4.50 15.48
CA GLY A 79 -5.83 3.52 15.65
C GLY A 79 -6.36 2.86 14.36
N TRP A 80 -5.65 3.01 13.24
CA TRP A 80 -6.02 2.43 11.95
C TRP A 80 -4.94 1.48 11.38
N LEU A 81 -3.77 1.42 12.05
CA LEU A 81 -2.65 0.53 11.72
C LEU A 81 -1.90 0.13 12.99
N LEU A 82 -1.13 -0.94 12.88
CA LEU A 82 -0.08 -1.34 13.83
C LEU A 82 1.25 -1.38 13.09
N LYS A 83 2.37 -1.25 13.83
CA LYS A 83 3.71 -1.23 13.23
C LYS A 83 4.58 -2.34 13.78
N ALA A 84 5.42 -2.88 12.92
CA ALA A 84 6.53 -3.75 13.30
C ALA A 84 7.83 -3.23 12.67
N TRP A 85 8.97 -3.50 13.32
CA TRP A 85 10.29 -3.09 12.85
C TRP A 85 11.18 -4.31 12.68
N TYR A 86 11.66 -4.51 11.46
CA TYR A 86 12.69 -5.50 11.14
C TYR A 86 14.02 -4.76 10.90
N GLY A 87 14.88 -4.74 11.93
CA GLY A 87 16.02 -3.83 11.94
C GLY A 87 15.57 -2.37 11.92
N GLU A 88 15.94 -1.64 10.87
CA GLU A 88 15.53 -0.24 10.64
C GLU A 88 14.35 -0.12 9.64
N THR A 89 13.87 -1.24 9.10
CA THR A 89 12.77 -1.25 8.15
C THR A 89 11.43 -1.30 8.87
N MET A 90 10.55 -0.36 8.55
CA MET A 90 9.20 -0.29 9.07
C MET A 90 8.26 -1.17 8.25
N ILE A 91 7.36 -1.86 8.97
CA ILE A 91 6.28 -2.68 8.40
C ILE A 91 4.98 -2.20 9.01
N ASP A 92 4.07 -1.77 8.16
CA ASP A 92 2.75 -1.30 8.54
C ASP A 92 1.71 -2.40 8.32
N LEU A 93 0.98 -2.75 9.38
CA LEU A 93 -0.20 -3.61 9.34
C LEU A 93 -1.43 -2.71 9.31
N ILE A 94 -1.93 -2.42 8.13
CA ILE A 94 -3.01 -1.47 7.88
C ILE A 94 -4.34 -2.22 7.87
N PHE A 95 -5.29 -1.84 8.75
CA PHE A 95 -6.59 -2.51 8.86
C PHE A 95 -7.79 -1.58 8.65
N SER A 96 -7.65 -0.28 8.89
CA SER A 96 -8.74 0.69 8.70
C SER A 96 -8.24 2.01 8.11
N PRO A 97 -7.66 1.99 6.88
CA PRO A 97 -7.15 3.20 6.25
C PRO A 97 -8.26 4.19 5.93
N ALA A 98 -7.88 5.39 5.50
CA ALA A 98 -8.83 6.35 4.94
C ALA A 98 -9.63 5.68 3.79
N GLY A 99 -10.93 5.67 3.91
CA GLY A 99 -11.82 4.97 2.97
C GLY A 99 -12.57 3.77 3.57
N GLY A 100 -12.20 3.35 4.77
CA GLY A 100 -12.89 2.29 5.51
C GLY A 100 -12.03 1.06 5.81
N PRO A 101 -12.56 0.10 6.57
CA PRO A 101 -11.83 -1.08 6.99
C PRO A 101 -11.48 -2.00 5.81
N ILE A 102 -10.38 -2.71 5.95
CA ILE A 102 -9.98 -3.76 5.01
C ILE A 102 -10.90 -4.97 5.20
N GLY A 103 -11.68 -5.29 4.18
CA GLY A 103 -12.69 -6.36 4.19
C GLY A 103 -12.55 -7.33 3.02
N ASP A 104 -13.49 -8.25 2.90
CA ASP A 104 -13.50 -9.34 1.92
C ASP A 104 -13.38 -8.86 0.48
N GLU A 105 -13.92 -7.69 0.18
CA GLU A 105 -13.85 -7.08 -1.16
C GLU A 105 -12.42 -6.75 -1.59
N HIS A 106 -11.51 -6.39 -0.66
CA HIS A 106 -10.10 -6.15 -0.95
C HIS A 106 -9.40 -7.48 -1.29
N PHE A 107 -9.69 -8.52 -0.52
CA PHE A 107 -9.16 -9.87 -0.79
C PHE A 107 -9.71 -10.44 -2.10
N ALA A 108 -10.98 -10.21 -2.43
CA ALA A 108 -11.59 -10.66 -3.67
C ALA A 108 -10.99 -10.00 -4.93
N ARG A 109 -10.49 -8.75 -4.80
CA ARG A 109 -9.81 -8.03 -5.90
C ARG A 109 -8.31 -8.26 -5.96
N SER A 110 -7.74 -8.95 -4.97
CA SER A 110 -6.31 -9.22 -4.92
C SER A 110 -5.88 -10.24 -5.96
N GLU A 111 -4.60 -10.23 -6.32
CA GLU A 111 -4.00 -11.16 -7.26
C GLU A 111 -2.78 -11.82 -6.63
N GLN A 112 -2.54 -13.09 -7.01
CA GLN A 112 -1.31 -13.79 -6.64
C GLN A 112 -0.22 -13.40 -7.63
N LEU A 113 0.80 -12.68 -7.17
CA LEU A 113 1.93 -12.28 -8.00
C LEU A 113 3.24 -12.87 -7.45
N GLU A 114 4.17 -13.16 -8.36
CA GLU A 114 5.53 -13.52 -7.98
C GLU A 114 6.31 -12.25 -7.64
N VAL A 115 6.67 -12.10 -6.37
CA VAL A 115 7.43 -10.97 -5.84
C VAL A 115 8.70 -11.50 -5.22
N VAL A 116 9.85 -11.23 -5.83
CA VAL A 116 11.18 -11.68 -5.37
C VAL A 116 11.20 -13.19 -5.07
N SER A 117 10.74 -14.00 -6.04
CA SER A 117 10.68 -15.47 -5.98
C SER A 117 9.74 -16.02 -4.88
N GLN A 118 8.80 -15.22 -4.41
CA GLN A 118 7.70 -15.65 -3.55
C GLN A 118 6.37 -15.33 -4.21
N LEU A 119 5.41 -16.27 -4.15
CA LEU A 119 4.04 -16.01 -4.57
C LEU A 119 3.30 -15.35 -3.43
N LEU A 120 2.90 -14.09 -3.60
CA LEU A 120 2.24 -13.28 -2.58
C LEU A 120 0.87 -12.80 -3.05
N PRO A 121 -0.13 -12.72 -2.15
CA PRO A 121 -1.36 -12.02 -2.44
C PRO A 121 -1.10 -10.50 -2.42
N VAL A 122 -1.34 -9.84 -3.56
CA VAL A 122 -1.05 -8.43 -3.76
C VAL A 122 -2.36 -7.67 -3.98
N ALA A 123 -2.53 -6.57 -3.26
CA ALA A 123 -3.71 -5.71 -3.38
C ALA A 123 -3.87 -5.17 -4.82
N SER A 124 -5.10 -4.91 -5.24
CA SER A 124 -5.35 -4.30 -6.54
C SER A 124 -4.75 -2.90 -6.59
N LEU A 125 -4.34 -2.46 -7.79
CA LEU A 125 -3.85 -1.08 -7.97
C LEU A 125 -4.92 -0.04 -7.65
N ASP A 126 -6.17 -0.36 -7.91
CA ASP A 126 -7.30 0.51 -7.59
C ASP A 126 -7.44 0.72 -6.09
N ASP A 127 -7.21 -0.32 -5.27
CA ASP A 127 -7.22 -0.21 -3.82
C ASP A 127 -6.03 0.62 -3.33
N VAL A 128 -4.83 0.37 -3.85
CA VAL A 128 -3.61 1.12 -3.52
C VAL A 128 -3.79 2.61 -3.85
N LEU A 129 -4.25 2.91 -5.06
CA LEU A 129 -4.43 4.29 -5.51
C LEU A 129 -5.54 5.00 -4.74
N ALA A 130 -6.66 4.33 -4.49
CA ALA A 130 -7.77 4.89 -3.71
C ALA A 130 -7.34 5.21 -2.28
N THR A 131 -6.63 4.30 -1.62
CA THR A 131 -6.11 4.52 -0.27
C THR A 131 -5.15 5.73 -0.22
N LYS A 132 -4.20 5.81 -1.17
CA LYS A 132 -3.28 6.96 -1.27
C LYS A 132 -4.02 8.29 -1.51
N LEU A 133 -5.02 8.32 -2.39
CA LEU A 133 -5.79 9.53 -2.66
C LEU A 133 -6.64 9.98 -1.47
N LEU A 134 -7.18 9.03 -0.71
CA LEU A 134 -7.99 9.32 0.48
C LEU A 134 -7.14 9.72 1.69
N SER A 135 -5.87 9.34 1.75
CA SER A 135 -4.94 9.75 2.81
C SER A 135 -4.39 11.17 2.64
N LEU A 136 -4.55 11.79 1.47
CA LEU A 136 -4.11 13.17 1.25
C LEU A 136 -4.90 14.16 2.12
N THR A 137 -4.17 15.05 2.79
CA THR A 137 -4.72 16.08 3.68
C THR A 137 -4.16 17.46 3.34
N GLU A 138 -4.69 18.50 3.99
CA GLU A 138 -4.16 19.88 3.84
C GLU A 138 -2.69 19.98 4.34
N GLN A 139 -2.33 19.18 5.32
CA GLN A 139 -0.98 19.15 5.89
C GLN A 139 -0.01 18.35 5.02
N GLU A 140 -0.53 17.33 4.32
CA GLU A 140 0.26 16.43 3.46
C GLU A 140 -0.39 16.24 2.08
N PRO A 141 -0.43 17.27 1.24
CA PRO A 141 -1.01 17.19 -0.11
C PRO A 141 0.02 16.65 -1.13
N ASN A 142 0.70 15.55 -0.81
CA ASN A 142 1.76 15.02 -1.64
C ASN A 142 1.22 14.29 -2.88
N PHE A 143 0.99 15.03 -3.97
CA PHE A 143 0.60 14.45 -5.24
C PHE A 143 1.74 13.76 -6.00
N ALA A 144 2.99 13.94 -5.62
CA ALA A 144 4.13 13.47 -6.40
C ALA A 144 4.14 11.94 -6.51
N SER A 145 4.03 11.21 -5.40
CA SER A 145 4.03 9.75 -5.39
C SER A 145 2.80 9.16 -6.11
N VAL A 146 1.64 9.83 -5.96
CA VAL A 146 0.40 9.41 -6.63
C VAL A 146 0.49 9.63 -8.14
N LEU A 147 1.10 10.74 -8.59
CA LEU A 147 1.33 11.02 -10.01
C LEU A 147 2.33 10.05 -10.64
N GLU A 148 3.37 9.69 -9.91
CA GLU A 148 4.37 8.73 -10.38
C GLU A 148 3.73 7.35 -10.61
N LEU A 149 2.92 6.88 -9.66
CA LEU A 149 2.14 5.66 -9.78
C LEU A 149 1.17 5.74 -10.96
N ALA A 150 0.42 6.83 -11.07
CA ALA A 150 -0.53 7.07 -12.15
C ALA A 150 0.13 7.02 -13.53
N ARG A 151 1.32 7.60 -13.69
CA ARG A 151 2.04 7.60 -14.97
C ARG A 151 2.59 6.23 -15.34
N SER A 152 3.17 5.52 -14.37
CA SER A 152 3.85 4.25 -14.61
C SER A 152 2.89 3.08 -14.84
N LEU A 153 1.69 3.11 -14.24
CA LEU A 153 0.75 1.99 -14.22
C LEU A 153 -0.64 2.33 -14.78
N ARG A 154 -0.79 3.45 -15.49
CA ARG A 154 -2.07 3.99 -15.97
C ARG A 154 -2.96 2.98 -16.69
N GLU A 155 -2.35 2.04 -17.44
CA GLU A 155 -3.07 1.05 -18.25
C GLU A 155 -3.65 -0.11 -17.40
N GLN A 156 -3.23 -0.21 -16.14
CA GLN A 156 -3.64 -1.27 -15.21
C GLN A 156 -4.67 -0.78 -14.18
N ILE A 157 -5.06 0.49 -14.20
CA ILE A 157 -5.94 1.14 -13.23
C ILE A 157 -7.33 1.32 -13.83
N ASP A 158 -8.39 0.88 -13.12
CA ASP A 158 -9.77 1.26 -13.41
C ASP A 158 -10.05 2.68 -12.86
N TRP A 159 -9.77 3.67 -13.69
CA TRP A 159 -9.92 5.08 -13.34
C TRP A 159 -11.34 5.47 -12.93
N ALA A 160 -12.35 4.84 -13.52
CA ALA A 160 -13.74 5.11 -13.19
C ALA A 160 -14.09 4.58 -11.80
N ALA A 161 -13.63 3.38 -11.46
CA ALA A 161 -13.80 2.80 -10.13
C ALA A 161 -13.08 3.59 -9.06
N VAL A 162 -11.81 3.99 -9.28
CA VAL A 162 -11.05 4.81 -8.34
C VAL A 162 -11.71 6.16 -8.12
N ARG A 163 -12.13 6.86 -9.20
CA ARG A 163 -12.83 8.14 -9.11
C ARG A 163 -14.09 8.05 -8.25
N LYS A 164 -14.92 7.04 -8.50
CA LYS A 164 -16.16 6.82 -7.74
C LYS A 164 -15.88 6.59 -6.25
N ARG A 165 -14.87 5.78 -5.93
CA ARG A 165 -14.54 5.43 -4.54
C ARG A 165 -13.92 6.59 -3.76
N THR A 166 -13.33 7.56 -4.46
CA THR A 166 -12.61 8.69 -3.85
C THR A 166 -13.33 10.03 -4.02
N GLU A 167 -14.56 10.04 -4.53
CA GLU A 167 -15.31 11.26 -4.88
C GLU A 167 -15.55 12.22 -3.71
N SER A 168 -15.59 11.70 -2.47
CA SER A 168 -15.73 12.51 -1.25
C SER A 168 -14.49 13.37 -0.94
N SER A 169 -13.29 12.96 -1.40
CA SER A 169 -12.05 13.69 -1.13
C SER A 169 -11.87 14.87 -2.09
N PRO A 170 -11.68 16.10 -1.58
CA PRO A 170 -11.36 17.25 -2.42
C PRO A 170 -10.00 17.10 -3.09
N PHE A 171 -9.04 16.42 -2.45
CA PHE A 171 -7.71 16.14 -2.99
C PHE A 171 -7.78 15.15 -4.14
N ALA A 172 -8.60 14.11 -4.03
CA ALA A 172 -8.82 13.17 -5.13
C ALA A 172 -9.45 13.88 -6.35
N ARG A 173 -10.44 14.75 -6.14
CA ARG A 173 -11.02 15.54 -7.24
C ARG A 173 -9.99 16.45 -7.92
N ALA A 174 -9.13 17.10 -7.12
CA ALA A 174 -8.03 17.91 -7.65
C ALA A 174 -7.01 17.06 -8.43
N PHE A 175 -6.68 15.88 -7.90
CA PHE A 175 -5.81 14.92 -8.58
C PHE A 175 -6.37 14.48 -9.93
N PHE A 176 -7.65 14.15 -10.02
CA PHE A 176 -8.27 13.76 -11.29
C PHE A 176 -8.23 14.88 -12.31
N THR A 177 -8.49 16.13 -11.91
CA THR A 177 -8.32 17.28 -12.78
C THR A 177 -6.88 17.38 -13.28
N LEU A 178 -5.90 17.20 -12.39
CA LEU A 178 -4.49 17.27 -12.74
C LEU A 178 -4.07 16.19 -13.75
N VAL A 179 -4.46 14.94 -13.54
CA VAL A 179 -4.07 13.83 -14.44
C VAL A 179 -4.77 13.91 -15.81
N GLU A 180 -5.97 14.49 -15.88
CA GLU A 180 -6.68 14.79 -17.11
C GLU A 180 -5.97 15.91 -17.91
N GLU A 181 -5.64 17.03 -17.27
CA GLU A 181 -4.90 18.13 -17.89
C GLU A 181 -3.49 17.71 -18.35
N LEU A 182 -2.87 16.76 -17.66
CA LEU A 182 -1.58 16.19 -18.05
C LEU A 182 -1.68 15.11 -19.14
N GLY A 183 -2.90 14.73 -19.56
CA GLY A 183 -3.14 13.68 -20.56
C GLY A 183 -2.72 12.28 -20.08
N ILE A 184 -2.67 12.05 -18.78
CA ILE A 184 -2.38 10.71 -18.20
C ILE A 184 -3.64 9.85 -18.28
N VAL A 185 -4.80 10.44 -18.09
CA VAL A 185 -6.12 9.80 -18.14
C VAL A 185 -6.99 10.59 -19.13
N GLU A 186 -7.84 9.90 -19.87
CA GLU A 186 -8.84 10.57 -20.70
C GLU A 186 -9.88 11.25 -19.80
N GLY A 187 -10.06 12.55 -20.01
CA GLY A 187 -11.09 13.31 -19.32
C GLY A 187 -12.50 12.91 -19.78
N PRO A 188 -13.56 13.23 -19.02
CA PRO A 188 -14.93 13.00 -19.47
C PRO A 188 -15.14 13.72 -20.81
N GLN A 189 -15.60 12.98 -21.82
CA GLN A 189 -15.93 13.56 -23.12
C GLN A 189 -17.02 14.62 -22.91
N LYS A 190 -16.72 15.85 -23.33
CA LYS A 190 -17.65 16.99 -23.26
C LYS A 190 -18.82 16.81 -24.19
#